data_90a4b89a8de6503b84ac5b15a20485a3
#
_entry.id   90a4b89a8de6503b84ac5b15a20485a3
#
_cell.length_a   1.000
_cell.length_b   1.000
_cell.length_c   1.000
_cell.angle_alpha   90.00
_cell.angle_beta   90.00
_cell.angle_gamma   90.00
#
_symmetry.space_group_name_H-M   'P 1'
#
loop_
_entity.id
_entity.type
_entity.pdbx_description
1 polymer ?
#
loop_
_entity_poly.entity_id
_entity_poly.type
_entity_poly.pdbx_seq_one_letter_code
_entity_poly.pdbx_strand_id
1 'polypeptide(L)'
;MTGAVRRWSESLVRAGASVVIAFEGGGDEGSTSGGIEWLPVRHTGRGWRKRPVQLEHALHGADLLVLHSAWAFHNISAAAAARSVSVPYLLEPRGAYDPHIVRRRKLLKRAWWIAWERELVARAHAMHIFFEEERPHVTALGYRGALVRAPNGIEPPNGVHWDGGSGGYVLWLGRFDPEHKGLDLLLRAVAHIPIAERPHVRLHGPDFRGGKDVVRRLIGTLGLDPWVMIGDAVHGQAKWALLSRASGFVYPSRWEGFGNSVAEAVSIGVPTLVTPYPLGRHLASRGGAIIAEPTADALAAGLQALSAQRAAEVAAAGARVMRAEMSWDAVARSWLAQTEALL
;
A
#
# COMPACT_ATOMS: atom_id res chain seq x y z
N MET A 1 1.98 -1.21 -8.32
CA MET A 1 2.81 0.01 -8.26
C MET A 1 2.39 1.01 -9.32
N THR A 2 2.35 0.64 -10.59
CA THR A 2 2.04 1.53 -11.72
C THR A 2 0.77 2.37 -11.56
N GLY A 3 -0.35 1.78 -11.08
CA GLY A 3 -1.60 2.52 -10.91
C GLY A 3 -1.56 3.60 -9.82
N ALA A 4 -0.86 3.37 -8.71
CA ALA A 4 -0.71 4.37 -7.65
C ALA A 4 0.20 5.52 -8.10
N VAL A 5 1.33 5.21 -8.75
CA VAL A 5 2.24 6.23 -9.29
C VAL A 5 1.51 7.13 -10.29
N ARG A 6 0.76 6.53 -11.23
CA ARG A 6 0.00 7.30 -12.22
C ARG A 6 -1.00 8.26 -11.56
N ARG A 7 -1.86 7.76 -10.66
CA ARG A 7 -2.87 8.61 -9.97
C ARG A 7 -2.23 9.71 -9.14
N TRP A 8 -1.14 9.39 -8.46
CA TRP A 8 -0.37 10.37 -7.72
C TRP A 8 0.18 11.46 -8.64
N SER A 9 0.79 11.09 -9.77
CA SER A 9 1.29 12.03 -10.80
C SER A 9 0.18 12.90 -11.38
N GLU A 10 -0.99 12.30 -11.71
CA GLU A 10 -2.17 13.06 -12.17
C GLU A 10 -2.61 14.11 -11.12
N SER A 11 -2.52 13.79 -9.83
CA SER A 11 -2.88 14.73 -8.77
C SER A 11 -1.82 15.81 -8.52
N LEU A 12 -0.55 15.49 -8.70
CA LEU A 12 0.53 16.48 -8.67
C LEU A 12 0.36 17.50 -9.81
N VAL A 13 0.01 17.03 -11.01
CA VAL A 13 -0.31 17.92 -12.14
C VAL A 13 -1.48 18.83 -11.81
N ARG A 14 -2.58 18.30 -11.25
CA ARG A 14 -3.73 19.13 -10.81
C ARG A 14 -3.35 20.13 -9.72
N ALA A 15 -2.34 19.82 -8.92
CA ALA A 15 -1.82 20.70 -7.88
C ALA A 15 -0.79 21.74 -8.41
N GLY A 16 -0.49 21.74 -9.72
CA GLY A 16 0.35 22.71 -10.38
C GLY A 16 1.78 22.27 -10.71
N ALA A 17 2.16 21.02 -10.41
CA ALA A 17 3.48 20.51 -10.75
C ALA A 17 3.58 20.06 -12.21
N SER A 18 4.73 20.25 -12.85
CA SER A 18 5.09 19.57 -14.09
C SER A 18 5.63 18.18 -13.74
N VAL A 19 5.07 17.14 -14.37
CA VAL A 19 5.42 15.75 -14.04
C VAL A 19 5.85 14.99 -15.27
N VAL A 20 7.05 14.39 -15.19
CA VAL A 20 7.58 13.45 -16.18
C VAL A 20 7.66 12.06 -15.55
N ILE A 21 7.08 11.05 -16.20
CA ILE A 21 7.23 9.66 -15.81
C ILE A 21 8.21 8.97 -16.78
N ALA A 22 9.42 8.72 -16.30
CA ALA A 22 10.39 7.90 -17.02
C ALA A 22 10.06 6.41 -16.80
N PHE A 23 9.89 5.66 -17.89
CA PHE A 23 9.54 4.24 -17.84
C PHE A 23 10.37 3.40 -18.82
N GLU A 24 10.48 2.09 -18.55
CA GLU A 24 11.13 1.18 -19.48
C GLU A 24 10.29 1.05 -20.75
N GLY A 25 10.81 1.54 -21.86
CA GLY A 25 10.15 1.48 -23.17
C GLY A 25 11.14 1.37 -24.31
N GLY A 26 10.68 0.89 -25.47
CA GLY A 26 11.47 0.72 -26.69
C GLY A 26 11.28 1.80 -27.76
N GLY A 27 10.47 2.83 -27.51
CA GLY A 27 10.26 3.96 -28.40
C GLY A 27 11.18 5.14 -28.05
N ASP A 28 11.46 5.97 -29.05
CA ASP A 28 12.26 7.19 -28.86
C ASP A 28 11.37 8.45 -28.65
N GLU A 29 10.06 8.34 -28.82
CA GLU A 29 9.13 9.44 -28.69
C GLU A 29 8.35 9.37 -27.37
N GLY A 30 8.43 10.45 -26.61
CA GLY A 30 7.59 10.69 -25.44
C GLY A 30 6.13 10.97 -25.86
N SER A 31 5.21 10.76 -24.93
CA SER A 31 3.80 11.09 -25.13
C SER A 31 3.27 11.90 -23.96
N THR A 32 2.29 12.76 -24.19
CA THR A 32 1.62 13.49 -23.12
C THR A 32 0.19 12.97 -22.95
N SER A 33 -0.15 12.59 -21.73
CA SER A 33 -1.49 12.13 -21.37
C SER A 33 -1.85 12.57 -19.96
N GLY A 34 -3.01 13.20 -19.79
CA GLY A 34 -3.45 13.69 -18.47
C GLY A 34 -2.54 14.77 -17.86
N GLY A 35 -1.83 15.55 -18.72
CA GLY A 35 -0.86 16.54 -18.27
C GLY A 35 0.48 15.97 -17.81
N ILE A 36 0.67 14.66 -17.91
CA ILE A 36 1.91 13.96 -17.59
C ILE A 36 2.67 13.70 -18.86
N GLU A 37 3.93 14.04 -18.89
CA GLU A 37 4.86 13.61 -19.94
C GLU A 37 5.36 12.19 -19.64
N TRP A 38 5.18 11.28 -20.60
CA TRP A 38 5.62 9.91 -20.52
C TRP A 38 6.87 9.73 -21.37
N LEU A 39 7.99 9.47 -20.71
CA LEU A 39 9.28 9.37 -21.39
C LEU A 39 9.74 7.91 -21.38
N PRO A 40 9.78 7.23 -22.55
CA PRO A 40 10.39 5.91 -22.65
C PRO A 40 11.90 6.05 -22.50
N VAL A 41 12.48 5.31 -21.55
CA VAL A 41 13.92 5.29 -21.33
C VAL A 41 14.48 3.93 -21.71
N ARG A 42 15.51 3.94 -22.52
CA ARG A 42 16.24 2.72 -22.88
C ARG A 42 16.90 2.12 -21.64
N HIS A 43 16.88 0.80 -21.55
CA HIS A 43 17.51 0.07 -20.46
C HIS A 43 18.56 -0.88 -20.99
N THR A 44 19.66 -1.01 -20.26
CA THR A 44 20.70 -2.03 -20.49
C THR A 44 20.71 -3.02 -19.33
N GLY A 45 21.33 -4.18 -19.57
CA GLY A 45 21.38 -5.27 -18.58
C GLY A 45 20.15 -6.19 -18.61
N ARG A 46 20.18 -7.24 -17.79
CA ARG A 46 19.10 -8.24 -17.69
C ARG A 46 18.72 -8.47 -16.24
N GLY A 47 17.45 -8.80 -16.01
CA GLY A 47 16.92 -9.11 -14.68
C GLY A 47 17.14 -7.97 -13.69
N TRP A 48 17.71 -8.26 -12.53
CA TRP A 48 17.95 -7.28 -11.45
C TRP A 48 19.02 -6.23 -11.77
N ARG A 49 19.84 -6.45 -12.82
CA ARG A 49 20.87 -5.50 -13.30
C ARG A 49 20.37 -4.53 -14.36
N LYS A 50 19.09 -4.53 -14.68
CA LYS A 50 18.50 -3.54 -15.57
C LYS A 50 18.72 -2.13 -15.02
N ARG A 51 19.21 -1.25 -15.86
CA ARG A 51 19.45 0.16 -15.53
C ARG A 51 19.07 1.06 -16.69
N PRO A 52 18.49 2.23 -16.42
CA PRO A 52 18.26 3.24 -17.43
C PRO A 52 19.61 3.73 -17.99
N VAL A 53 19.61 4.10 -19.25
CA VAL A 53 20.73 4.77 -19.91
C VAL A 53 20.26 6.12 -20.44
N GLN A 54 21.17 7.10 -20.46
CA GLN A 54 20.89 8.46 -20.93
C GLN A 54 19.76 9.18 -20.14
N LEU A 55 19.59 8.83 -18.86
CA LEU A 55 18.59 9.46 -18.02
C LEU A 55 18.89 10.93 -17.73
N GLU A 56 20.13 11.35 -17.89
CA GLU A 56 20.60 12.74 -17.72
C GLU A 56 19.81 13.70 -18.59
N HIS A 57 19.48 13.31 -19.80
CA HIS A 57 18.65 14.14 -20.70
C HIS A 57 17.23 14.34 -20.16
N ALA A 58 16.65 13.30 -19.57
CA ALA A 58 15.32 13.34 -18.96
C ALA A 58 15.28 14.19 -17.68
N LEU A 59 16.44 14.37 -17.05
CA LEU A 59 16.56 15.15 -15.81
C LEU A 59 16.89 16.61 -16.04
N HIS A 60 17.13 17.01 -17.29
CA HIS A 60 17.47 18.40 -17.60
C HIS A 60 16.29 19.33 -17.31
N GLY A 61 16.48 20.30 -16.40
CA GLY A 61 15.42 21.22 -15.96
C GLY A 61 14.44 20.62 -14.94
N ALA A 62 14.70 19.42 -14.42
CA ALA A 62 13.92 18.87 -13.31
C ALA A 62 14.42 19.40 -11.96
N ASP A 63 13.51 19.82 -11.09
CA ASP A 63 13.82 20.26 -9.73
C ASP A 63 14.07 19.07 -8.79
N LEU A 64 13.42 17.92 -9.02
CA LEU A 64 13.49 16.75 -8.16
C LEU A 64 13.26 15.45 -8.93
N LEU A 65 14.09 14.45 -8.67
CA LEU A 65 13.86 13.08 -9.09
C LEU A 65 13.22 12.27 -7.96
N VAL A 66 12.09 11.59 -8.21
CA VAL A 66 11.46 10.66 -7.26
C VAL A 66 11.77 9.23 -7.62
N LEU A 67 12.43 8.50 -6.72
CA LEU A 67 12.80 7.10 -6.87
C LEU A 67 11.86 6.20 -6.08
N HIS A 68 11.07 5.39 -6.76
CA HIS A 68 10.11 4.50 -6.12
C HIS A 68 10.72 3.13 -5.80
N SER A 69 10.30 2.55 -4.66
CA SER A 69 10.76 1.26 -4.15
C SER A 69 12.17 1.33 -3.54
N ALA A 70 12.65 0.18 -3.07
CA ALA A 70 14.00 -0.01 -2.55
C ALA A 70 14.57 -1.34 -3.03
N TRP A 71 15.85 -1.58 -2.81
CA TRP A 71 16.55 -2.81 -3.24
C TRP A 71 16.51 -3.02 -4.76
N ALA A 72 16.56 -1.93 -5.53
CA ALA A 72 16.39 -1.94 -6.97
C ALA A 72 17.59 -1.26 -7.67
N PHE A 73 18.22 -1.98 -8.59
CA PHE A 73 19.43 -1.49 -9.24
C PHE A 73 19.19 -0.28 -10.15
N HIS A 74 17.99 -0.16 -10.72
CA HIS A 74 17.62 1.02 -11.51
C HIS A 74 17.61 2.31 -10.67
N ASN A 75 17.28 2.24 -9.38
CA ASN A 75 17.35 3.40 -8.48
C ASN A 75 18.80 3.86 -8.27
N ILE A 76 19.75 2.90 -8.17
CA ILE A 76 21.17 3.22 -8.03
C ILE A 76 21.66 4.00 -9.27
N SER A 77 21.31 3.51 -10.46
CA SER A 77 21.70 4.15 -11.72
C SER A 77 21.02 5.50 -11.91
N ALA A 78 19.73 5.60 -11.59
CA ALA A 78 18.99 6.85 -11.70
C ALA A 78 19.48 7.92 -10.71
N ALA A 79 19.82 7.52 -9.48
CA ALA A 79 20.45 8.42 -8.50
C ALA A 79 21.85 8.89 -8.95
N ALA A 80 22.61 8.03 -9.63
CA ALA A 80 23.92 8.42 -10.19
C ALA A 80 23.74 9.45 -11.30
N ALA A 81 22.80 9.24 -12.22
CA ALA A 81 22.46 10.17 -13.28
C ALA A 81 21.99 11.53 -12.71
N ALA A 82 21.11 11.53 -11.71
CA ALA A 82 20.63 12.74 -11.06
C ALA A 82 21.78 13.56 -10.46
N ARG A 83 22.72 12.90 -9.78
CA ARG A 83 23.90 13.57 -9.21
C ARG A 83 24.81 14.15 -10.28
N SER A 84 24.98 13.50 -11.42
CA SER A 84 25.85 14.00 -12.51
C SER A 84 25.35 15.31 -13.12
N VAL A 85 24.04 15.58 -13.02
CA VAL A 85 23.39 16.81 -13.49
C VAL A 85 22.91 17.72 -12.33
N SER A 86 23.35 17.43 -11.10
CA SER A 86 23.01 18.22 -9.90
C SER A 86 21.53 18.30 -9.55
N VAL A 87 20.74 17.31 -9.95
CA VAL A 87 19.31 17.19 -9.58
C VAL A 87 19.20 16.40 -8.27
N PRO A 88 18.58 16.97 -7.20
CA PRO A 88 18.33 16.23 -5.97
C PRO A 88 17.37 15.08 -6.22
N TYR A 89 17.47 14.01 -5.39
CA TYR A 89 16.50 12.93 -5.48
C TYR A 89 15.88 12.61 -4.12
N LEU A 90 14.61 12.27 -4.17
CA LEU A 90 13.81 11.76 -3.07
C LEU A 90 13.63 10.25 -3.24
N LEU A 91 13.86 9.49 -2.16
CA LEU A 91 13.66 8.05 -2.16
C LEU A 91 12.34 7.70 -1.47
N GLU A 92 11.46 7.02 -2.18
CA GLU A 92 10.17 6.50 -1.68
C GLU A 92 10.22 4.97 -1.55
N PRO A 93 10.61 4.40 -0.40
CA PRO A 93 10.81 2.97 -0.22
C PRO A 93 9.50 2.16 -0.19
N ARG A 94 8.33 2.78 -0.01
CA ARG A 94 7.01 2.11 0.04
C ARG A 94 6.96 0.94 1.02
N GLY A 95 7.45 1.16 2.23
CA GLY A 95 7.52 0.14 3.28
C GLY A 95 8.61 -0.91 3.10
N ALA A 96 9.45 -0.85 2.05
CA ALA A 96 10.49 -1.85 1.82
C ALA A 96 11.62 -1.86 2.87
N TYR A 97 11.68 -0.85 3.71
CA TYR A 97 12.60 -0.75 4.85
C TYR A 97 11.98 -1.21 6.18
N ASP A 98 10.76 -1.73 6.16
CA ASP A 98 10.18 -2.40 7.31
C ASP A 98 11.10 -3.53 7.80
N PRO A 99 11.36 -3.63 9.14
CA PRO A 99 12.22 -4.64 9.71
C PRO A 99 11.86 -6.09 9.32
N HIS A 100 10.59 -6.41 9.16
CA HIS A 100 10.13 -7.73 8.71
C HIS A 100 10.58 -8.01 7.26
N ILE A 101 10.55 -6.99 6.40
CA ILE A 101 11.02 -7.11 5.02
C ILE A 101 12.54 -7.15 4.95
N VAL A 102 13.23 -6.31 5.73
CA VAL A 102 14.71 -6.28 5.76
C VAL A 102 15.28 -7.61 6.23
N ARG A 103 14.66 -8.26 7.22
CA ARG A 103 15.09 -9.58 7.74
C ARG A 103 14.94 -10.72 6.73
N ARG A 104 14.04 -10.61 5.76
CA ARG A 104 13.91 -11.60 4.68
C ARG A 104 15.15 -11.58 3.80
N ARG A 105 15.78 -12.75 3.56
CA ARG A 105 17.06 -12.89 2.82
C ARG A 105 18.18 -12.00 3.39
N LYS A 106 18.31 -11.99 4.70
CA LYS A 106 19.19 -11.08 5.47
C LYS A 106 20.61 -10.96 4.90
N LEU A 107 21.26 -12.08 4.56
CA LEU A 107 22.64 -12.05 4.04
C LEU A 107 22.72 -11.37 2.69
N LEU A 108 21.80 -11.66 1.77
CA LEU A 108 21.75 -11.03 0.45
C LEU A 108 21.48 -9.52 0.57
N LYS A 109 20.54 -9.13 1.41
CA LYS A 109 20.23 -7.70 1.64
C LYS A 109 21.37 -6.99 2.35
N ARG A 110 22.09 -7.64 3.25
CA ARG A 110 23.28 -7.06 3.89
C ARG A 110 24.39 -6.79 2.87
N ALA A 111 24.67 -7.74 1.97
CA ALA A 111 25.63 -7.55 0.88
C ALA A 111 25.19 -6.40 -0.05
N TRP A 112 23.91 -6.38 -0.44
CA TRP A 112 23.32 -5.31 -1.25
C TRP A 112 23.42 -3.94 -0.56
N TRP A 113 23.12 -3.89 0.74
CA TRP A 113 23.20 -2.69 1.56
C TRP A 113 24.60 -2.09 1.53
N ILE A 114 25.61 -2.91 1.77
CA ILE A 114 27.01 -2.47 1.80
C ILE A 114 27.47 -2.02 0.40
N ALA A 115 27.04 -2.71 -0.64
CA ALA A 115 27.49 -2.44 -1.99
C ALA A 115 26.84 -1.21 -2.63
N TRP A 116 25.56 -0.93 -2.33
CA TRP A 116 24.81 0.08 -3.08
C TRP A 116 23.79 0.87 -2.26
N GLU A 117 22.90 0.20 -1.49
CA GLU A 117 21.74 0.84 -0.89
C GLU A 117 22.12 1.88 0.17
N ARG A 118 23.20 1.62 0.92
CA ARG A 118 23.68 2.55 1.95
C ARG A 118 24.05 3.92 1.37
N GLU A 119 24.73 3.95 0.24
CA GLU A 119 25.10 5.20 -0.42
C GLU A 119 23.86 5.88 -1.00
N LEU A 120 22.96 5.12 -1.64
CA LEU A 120 21.69 5.64 -2.14
C LEU A 120 20.89 6.32 -1.03
N VAL A 121 20.74 5.66 0.12
CA VAL A 121 20.04 6.20 1.30
C VAL A 121 20.76 7.42 1.89
N ALA A 122 22.06 7.34 2.07
CA ALA A 122 22.85 8.41 2.71
C ALA A 122 22.87 9.71 1.88
N ARG A 123 22.75 9.62 0.56
CA ARG A 123 22.79 10.76 -0.38
C ARG A 123 21.40 11.22 -0.82
N ALA A 124 20.32 10.58 -0.36
CA ALA A 124 18.97 11.04 -0.66
C ALA A 124 18.75 12.42 -0.04
N HIS A 125 18.29 13.37 -0.86
CA HIS A 125 17.93 14.71 -0.42
C HIS A 125 16.81 14.66 0.62
N ALA A 126 15.79 13.84 0.35
CA ALA A 126 14.73 13.52 1.30
C ALA A 126 14.29 12.05 1.14
N MET A 127 13.60 11.54 2.14
CA MET A 127 12.96 10.22 2.08
C MET A 127 11.47 10.35 2.33
N HIS A 128 10.67 9.72 1.48
CA HIS A 128 9.22 9.67 1.62
C HIS A 128 8.81 8.50 2.49
N ILE A 129 8.01 8.78 3.50
CA ILE A 129 7.37 7.79 4.36
C ILE A 129 5.86 8.00 4.32
N PHE A 130 5.07 6.94 4.48
CA PHE A 130 3.61 7.06 4.52
C PHE A 130 3.12 7.59 5.87
N PHE A 131 3.72 7.10 6.96
CA PHE A 131 3.33 7.45 8.32
C PHE A 131 4.57 7.69 9.19
N GLU A 132 4.39 8.46 10.27
CA GLU A 132 5.46 8.78 11.22
C GLU A 132 6.07 7.53 11.87
N GLU A 133 5.29 6.46 12.02
CA GLU A 133 5.74 5.17 12.54
C GLU A 133 6.83 4.49 11.70
N GLU A 134 7.01 4.91 10.45
CA GLU A 134 8.11 4.42 9.60
C GLU A 134 9.45 5.13 9.87
N ARG A 135 9.43 6.29 10.56
CA ARG A 135 10.66 7.03 10.91
C ARG A 135 11.71 6.15 11.61
N PRO A 136 11.36 5.34 12.65
CA PRO A 136 12.32 4.44 13.28
C PRO A 136 12.95 3.45 12.30
N HIS A 137 12.22 2.98 11.29
CA HIS A 137 12.71 2.03 10.29
C HIS A 137 13.84 2.64 9.45
N VAL A 138 13.64 3.85 8.95
CA VAL A 138 14.64 4.55 8.13
C VAL A 138 15.80 5.07 8.99
N THR A 139 15.53 5.49 10.21
CA THR A 139 16.55 5.93 11.17
C THR A 139 17.47 4.78 11.59
N ALA A 140 16.93 3.57 11.77
CA ALA A 140 17.71 2.37 12.06
C ALA A 140 18.67 1.99 10.92
N LEU A 141 18.38 2.41 9.69
CA LEU A 141 19.26 2.27 8.53
C LEU A 141 20.35 3.38 8.45
N GLY A 142 20.37 4.28 9.42
CA GLY A 142 21.35 5.38 9.47
C GLY A 142 20.92 6.65 8.74
N TYR A 143 19.70 6.72 8.18
CA TYR A 143 19.21 7.95 7.55
C TYR A 143 18.91 9.01 8.62
N ARG A 144 19.37 10.25 8.37
CA ARG A 144 19.21 11.41 9.27
C ARG A 144 18.73 12.66 8.54
N GLY A 145 18.47 12.54 7.23
CA GLY A 145 17.99 13.64 6.38
C GLY A 145 16.51 13.96 6.58
N ALA A 146 16.01 14.84 5.72
CA ALA A 146 14.60 15.27 5.72
C ALA A 146 13.63 14.13 5.39
N LEU A 147 12.46 14.15 6.01
CA LEU A 147 11.38 13.20 5.74
C LEU A 147 10.18 13.96 5.18
N VAL A 148 9.68 13.49 4.04
CA VAL A 148 8.39 13.90 3.47
C VAL A 148 7.37 12.85 3.87
N ARG A 149 6.31 13.25 4.55
CA ARG A 149 5.27 12.35 5.03
C ARG A 149 3.99 12.52 4.23
N ALA A 150 3.66 11.53 3.43
CA ALA A 150 2.41 11.50 2.67
C ALA A 150 1.95 10.05 2.43
N PRO A 151 0.74 9.67 2.85
CA PRO A 151 0.20 8.35 2.58
C PRO A 151 -0.12 8.18 1.08
N ASN A 152 -0.44 6.95 0.65
CA ASN A 152 -1.08 6.79 -0.66
C ASN A 152 -2.47 7.46 -0.65
N GLY A 153 -2.80 8.09 -1.77
CA GLY A 153 -4.14 8.57 -1.99
C GLY A 153 -5.12 7.44 -2.32
N ILE A 154 -6.39 7.70 -2.13
CA ILE A 154 -7.49 6.86 -2.55
C ILE A 154 -8.59 7.71 -3.18
N GLU A 155 -9.20 7.18 -4.23
CA GLU A 155 -10.35 7.79 -4.88
C GLU A 155 -11.27 6.67 -5.36
N PRO A 156 -12.37 6.42 -4.64
CA PRO A 156 -13.37 5.48 -5.11
C PRO A 156 -14.06 6.02 -6.36
N PRO A 157 -14.62 5.15 -7.23
CA PRO A 157 -15.44 5.60 -8.34
C PRO A 157 -16.65 6.40 -7.84
N ASN A 158 -17.06 7.39 -8.64
CA ASN A 158 -18.22 8.20 -8.32
C ASN A 158 -19.48 7.34 -8.13
N GLY A 159 -20.26 7.65 -7.09
CA GLY A 159 -21.49 6.95 -6.78
C GLY A 159 -21.32 5.58 -6.10
N VAL A 160 -20.08 5.16 -5.83
CA VAL A 160 -19.85 3.92 -5.08
C VAL A 160 -19.83 4.23 -3.59
N HIS A 161 -20.78 3.63 -2.88
CA HIS A 161 -20.92 3.73 -1.43
C HIS A 161 -21.22 2.36 -0.83
N TRP A 162 -20.97 2.21 0.44
CA TRP A 162 -21.42 1.06 1.21
C TRP A 162 -22.96 1.05 1.28
N ASP A 163 -23.58 -0.08 1.00
CA ASP A 163 -25.04 -0.26 0.93
C ASP A 163 -25.69 -0.76 2.24
N GLY A 164 -24.92 -0.75 3.33
CA GLY A 164 -25.37 -1.28 4.62
C GLY A 164 -25.07 -2.76 4.81
N GLY A 165 -24.28 -3.39 3.93
CA GLY A 165 -23.87 -4.79 4.08
C GLY A 165 -24.87 -5.79 3.53
N SER A 166 -25.62 -5.45 2.48
CA SER A 166 -26.68 -6.27 1.88
C SER A 166 -26.23 -7.67 1.46
N GLY A 167 -24.93 -7.89 1.26
CA GLY A 167 -24.37 -9.18 0.90
C GLY A 167 -24.25 -10.18 2.04
N GLY A 168 -24.33 -9.74 3.31
CA GLY A 168 -24.29 -10.60 4.51
C GLY A 168 -22.96 -11.32 4.72
N TYR A 169 -21.84 -10.79 4.25
CA TYR A 169 -20.51 -11.39 4.40
C TYR A 169 -19.47 -10.39 4.84
N VAL A 170 -18.49 -10.84 5.62
CA VAL A 170 -17.25 -10.14 5.89
C VAL A 170 -16.28 -10.40 4.74
N LEU A 171 -15.67 -9.35 4.20
CA LEU A 171 -14.78 -9.44 3.04
C LEU A 171 -13.32 -9.27 3.46
N TRP A 172 -12.45 -10.06 2.84
CA TRP A 172 -11.00 -9.86 2.81
C TRP A 172 -10.52 -9.79 1.35
N LEU A 173 -9.67 -8.82 1.04
CA LEU A 173 -9.06 -8.66 -0.28
C LEU A 173 -7.54 -8.57 -0.17
N GLY A 174 -6.83 -9.50 -0.81
CA GLY A 174 -5.36 -9.48 -0.82
C GLY A 174 -4.77 -10.69 -1.53
N ARG A 175 -3.45 -10.71 -1.69
CA ARG A 175 -2.77 -11.93 -2.16
C ARG A 175 -2.78 -12.98 -1.05
N PHE A 176 -2.97 -14.23 -1.42
CA PHE A 176 -2.97 -15.34 -0.48
C PHE A 176 -1.54 -15.65 0.03
N ASP A 177 -1.08 -14.84 0.97
CA ASP A 177 0.15 -15.05 1.76
C ASP A 177 -0.30 -15.25 3.23
N PRO A 178 -0.62 -16.48 3.65
CA PRO A 178 -1.35 -16.74 4.90
C PRO A 178 -0.69 -16.16 6.14
N GLU A 179 0.62 -16.29 6.25
CA GLU A 179 1.38 -15.76 7.39
C GLU A 179 1.40 -14.23 7.38
N HIS A 180 1.82 -13.63 6.27
CA HIS A 180 1.91 -12.16 6.16
C HIS A 180 0.55 -11.51 6.36
N LYS A 181 -0.46 -12.01 5.64
CA LYS A 181 -1.81 -11.44 5.63
C LYS A 181 -2.70 -11.90 6.78
N GLY A 182 -2.18 -12.73 7.69
CA GLY A 182 -2.87 -13.18 8.89
C GLY A 182 -4.12 -14.03 8.61
N LEU A 183 -4.18 -14.70 7.45
CA LEU A 183 -5.32 -15.55 7.10
C LEU A 183 -5.45 -16.75 8.04
N ASP A 184 -4.34 -17.26 8.54
CA ASP A 184 -4.30 -18.29 9.58
C ASP A 184 -4.95 -17.83 10.89
N LEU A 185 -4.74 -16.57 11.28
CA LEU A 185 -5.37 -15.96 12.46
C LEU A 185 -6.85 -15.73 12.23
N LEU A 186 -7.23 -15.20 11.04
CA LEU A 186 -8.62 -14.95 10.68
C LEU A 186 -9.45 -16.24 10.72
N LEU A 187 -8.97 -17.32 10.11
CA LEU A 187 -9.70 -18.58 10.08
C LEU A 187 -9.88 -19.19 11.49
N ARG A 188 -8.85 -19.12 12.32
CA ARG A 188 -8.96 -19.51 13.73
C ARG A 188 -9.95 -18.63 14.50
N ALA A 189 -9.93 -17.32 14.28
CA ALA A 189 -10.89 -16.39 14.87
C ALA A 189 -12.33 -16.76 14.48
N VAL A 190 -12.59 -17.02 13.20
CA VAL A 190 -13.91 -17.46 12.73
C VAL A 190 -14.33 -18.79 13.38
N ALA A 191 -13.39 -19.74 13.56
CA ALA A 191 -13.68 -21.01 14.22
C ALA A 191 -14.02 -20.86 15.71
N HIS A 192 -13.44 -19.86 16.40
CA HIS A 192 -13.71 -19.57 17.83
C HIS A 192 -15.11 -18.95 18.05
N ILE A 193 -15.72 -18.33 17.02
CA ILE A 193 -17.06 -17.76 17.15
C ILE A 193 -18.11 -18.89 17.20
N PRO A 194 -19.07 -18.83 18.13
CA PRO A 194 -20.17 -19.80 18.18
C PRO A 194 -20.89 -19.91 16.81
N ILE A 195 -21.32 -21.10 16.46
CA ILE A 195 -21.91 -21.41 15.14
C ILE A 195 -23.07 -20.46 14.82
N ALA A 196 -23.93 -20.16 15.79
CA ALA A 196 -25.09 -19.28 15.59
C ALA A 196 -24.73 -17.82 15.29
N GLU A 197 -23.51 -17.37 15.65
CA GLU A 197 -23.03 -15.99 15.47
C GLU A 197 -21.93 -15.89 14.41
N ARG A 198 -21.54 -17.03 13.82
CA ARG A 198 -20.38 -17.13 12.94
C ARG A 198 -20.66 -16.40 11.63
N PRO A 199 -19.81 -15.42 11.26
CA PRO A 199 -20.01 -14.68 10.01
C PRO A 199 -19.64 -15.54 8.79
N HIS A 200 -20.32 -15.31 7.68
CA HIS A 200 -19.82 -15.72 6.39
C HIS A 200 -18.66 -14.84 5.99
N VAL A 201 -17.57 -15.45 5.49
CA VAL A 201 -16.35 -14.74 5.08
C VAL A 201 -16.03 -15.03 3.62
N ARG A 202 -15.73 -14.00 2.86
CA ARG A 202 -15.26 -14.12 1.48
C ARG A 202 -13.81 -13.65 1.38
N LEU A 203 -12.95 -14.55 0.88
CA LEU A 203 -11.54 -14.31 0.69
C LEU A 203 -11.25 -14.21 -0.81
N HIS A 204 -10.85 -13.05 -1.30
CA HIS A 204 -10.56 -12.85 -2.72
C HIS A 204 -9.15 -12.34 -2.97
N GLY A 205 -8.47 -12.91 -3.97
CA GLY A 205 -7.16 -12.45 -4.39
C GLY A 205 -6.38 -13.44 -5.24
N PRO A 206 -5.19 -13.01 -5.72
CA PRO A 206 -4.29 -13.91 -6.44
C PRO A 206 -3.61 -14.89 -5.49
N ASP A 207 -3.30 -16.06 -5.99
CA ASP A 207 -2.43 -17.00 -5.27
C ASP A 207 -1.02 -16.41 -5.09
N PHE A 208 -0.40 -16.76 -3.98
CA PHE A 208 0.99 -16.43 -3.71
C PHE A 208 1.71 -17.67 -3.15
N ARG A 209 2.51 -18.30 -4.00
CA ARG A 209 3.34 -19.46 -3.64
C ARG A 209 2.56 -20.65 -3.05
N GLY A 210 1.39 -20.93 -3.58
CA GLY A 210 0.52 -22.00 -3.10
C GLY A 210 -0.27 -21.63 -1.82
N GLY A 211 -0.35 -20.35 -1.47
CA GLY A 211 -1.06 -19.87 -0.29
C GLY A 211 -2.55 -20.17 -0.31
N LYS A 212 -3.20 -20.18 -1.49
CA LYS A 212 -4.61 -20.60 -1.60
C LYS A 212 -4.83 -22.03 -1.11
N ASP A 213 -3.93 -22.95 -1.43
CA ASP A 213 -4.05 -24.34 -1.02
C ASP A 213 -3.78 -24.51 0.49
N VAL A 214 -2.89 -23.72 1.06
CA VAL A 214 -2.70 -23.65 2.52
C VAL A 214 -3.99 -23.21 3.21
N VAL A 215 -4.63 -22.16 2.70
CA VAL A 215 -5.89 -21.63 3.24
C VAL A 215 -7.03 -22.65 3.10
N ARG A 216 -7.18 -23.33 1.94
CA ARG A 216 -8.18 -24.40 1.75
C ARG A 216 -8.03 -25.53 2.75
N ARG A 217 -6.81 -26.02 2.93
CA ARG A 217 -6.55 -27.08 3.93
C ARG A 217 -6.92 -26.63 5.33
N LEU A 218 -6.63 -25.39 5.68
CA LEU A 218 -6.95 -24.88 7.01
C LEU A 218 -8.46 -24.71 7.19
N ILE A 219 -9.20 -24.28 6.18
CA ILE A 219 -10.68 -24.23 6.19
C ILE A 219 -11.26 -25.61 6.48
N GLY A 220 -10.84 -26.64 5.73
CA GLY A 220 -11.31 -28.01 5.96
C GLY A 220 -10.92 -28.55 7.34
N THR A 221 -9.68 -28.30 7.81
CA THR A 221 -9.22 -28.73 9.14
C THR A 221 -10.03 -28.08 10.27
N LEU A 222 -10.48 -26.85 10.10
CA LEU A 222 -11.29 -26.11 11.08
C LEU A 222 -12.80 -26.30 10.90
N GLY A 223 -13.25 -27.08 9.91
CA GLY A 223 -14.66 -27.30 9.60
C GLY A 223 -15.38 -26.01 9.18
N LEU A 224 -14.72 -25.13 8.43
CA LEU A 224 -15.23 -23.81 8.06
C LEU A 224 -15.82 -23.76 6.64
N ASP A 225 -15.92 -24.88 5.93
CA ASP A 225 -16.43 -24.93 4.54
C ASP A 225 -17.80 -24.25 4.35
N PRO A 226 -18.76 -24.32 5.30
CA PRO A 226 -20.03 -23.63 5.15
C PRO A 226 -19.94 -22.09 5.29
N TRP A 227 -18.90 -21.57 5.94
CA TRP A 227 -18.81 -20.15 6.30
C TRP A 227 -17.75 -19.38 5.50
N VAL A 228 -16.75 -20.06 4.92
CA VAL A 228 -15.63 -19.39 4.27
C VAL A 228 -15.53 -19.76 2.80
N MET A 229 -15.65 -18.76 1.93
CA MET A 229 -15.52 -18.93 0.48
C MET A 229 -14.19 -18.32 -0.01
N ILE A 230 -13.47 -19.06 -0.84
CA ILE A 230 -12.29 -18.58 -1.57
C ILE A 230 -12.68 -18.23 -2.99
N GLY A 231 -12.38 -17.00 -3.39
CA GLY A 231 -12.56 -16.50 -4.75
C GLY A 231 -11.24 -16.11 -5.43
N ASP A 232 -11.35 -15.78 -6.71
CA ASP A 232 -10.24 -15.27 -7.49
C ASP A 232 -9.99 -13.78 -7.26
N ALA A 233 -8.90 -13.27 -7.83
CA ALA A 233 -8.59 -11.86 -7.79
C ALA A 233 -9.67 -11.05 -8.51
N VAL A 234 -10.14 -9.98 -7.87
CA VAL A 234 -11.18 -9.09 -8.41
C VAL A 234 -10.61 -7.70 -8.63
N HIS A 235 -11.01 -7.07 -9.72
CA HIS A 235 -10.55 -5.76 -10.13
C HIS A 235 -11.70 -4.89 -10.64
N GLY A 236 -11.45 -3.58 -10.77
CA GLY A 236 -12.41 -2.65 -11.36
C GLY A 236 -13.77 -2.69 -10.67
N GLN A 237 -14.85 -2.66 -11.45
CA GLN A 237 -16.22 -2.60 -10.97
C GLN A 237 -16.61 -3.81 -10.08
N ALA A 238 -16.14 -5.01 -10.41
CA ALA A 238 -16.43 -6.22 -9.62
C ALA A 238 -15.86 -6.14 -8.20
N LYS A 239 -14.67 -5.54 -8.03
CA LYS A 239 -14.08 -5.28 -6.69
C LYS A 239 -14.94 -4.31 -5.89
N TRP A 240 -15.36 -3.21 -6.49
CA TRP A 240 -16.18 -2.22 -5.81
C TRP A 240 -17.56 -2.75 -5.45
N ALA A 241 -18.17 -3.57 -6.31
CA ALA A 241 -19.43 -4.25 -6.02
C ALA A 241 -19.31 -5.23 -4.84
N LEU A 242 -18.19 -5.94 -4.71
CA LEU A 242 -17.94 -6.78 -3.54
C LEU A 242 -17.74 -5.94 -2.26
N LEU A 243 -16.99 -4.87 -2.34
CA LEU A 243 -16.75 -3.98 -1.20
C LEU A 243 -18.05 -3.33 -0.72
N SER A 244 -18.84 -2.75 -1.63
CA SER A 244 -20.07 -2.02 -1.27
C SER A 244 -21.10 -2.89 -0.55
N ARG A 245 -21.17 -4.19 -0.85
CA ARG A 245 -22.12 -5.14 -0.29
C ARG A 245 -21.64 -5.89 0.95
N ALA A 246 -20.37 -5.75 1.32
CA ALA A 246 -19.82 -6.43 2.49
C ALA A 246 -20.43 -5.90 3.79
N SER A 247 -20.81 -6.77 4.71
CA SER A 247 -21.25 -6.40 6.06
C SER A 247 -20.08 -5.81 6.90
N GLY A 248 -18.84 -6.14 6.52
CA GLY A 248 -17.62 -5.61 7.07
C GLY A 248 -16.41 -6.01 6.25
N PHE A 249 -15.31 -5.33 6.47
CA PHE A 249 -14.02 -5.65 5.87
C PHE A 249 -13.02 -6.02 6.96
N VAL A 250 -12.28 -7.11 6.77
CA VAL A 250 -11.26 -7.55 7.74
C VAL A 250 -9.90 -7.65 7.09
N TYR A 251 -8.88 -7.12 7.74
CA TYR A 251 -7.51 -7.16 7.23
C TYR A 251 -6.50 -7.41 8.35
N PRO A 252 -6.31 -8.67 8.76
CA PRO A 252 -5.53 -9.07 9.95
C PRO A 252 -4.04 -9.22 9.65
N SER A 253 -3.50 -8.38 8.77
CA SER A 253 -2.11 -8.45 8.34
C SER A 253 -1.14 -8.22 9.50
N ARG A 254 -0.10 -9.04 9.59
CA ARG A 254 0.92 -8.88 10.64
C ARG A 254 1.82 -7.67 10.43
N TRP A 255 1.96 -7.23 9.20
CA TRP A 255 2.68 -5.99 8.82
C TRP A 255 2.18 -5.49 7.47
N GLU A 256 2.20 -4.17 7.28
CA GLU A 256 1.86 -3.49 6.03
C GLU A 256 2.67 -2.21 5.88
N GLY A 257 3.02 -1.88 4.64
CA GLY A 257 3.50 -0.54 4.33
C GLY A 257 2.35 0.48 4.33
N PHE A 258 1.23 0.17 3.64
CA PHE A 258 0.05 1.04 3.62
C PHE A 258 -1.25 0.26 3.83
N GLY A 259 -1.57 -0.72 2.97
CA GLY A 259 -2.82 -1.48 3.03
C GLY A 259 -3.89 -0.90 2.09
N ASN A 260 -3.61 -0.89 0.78
CA ASN A 260 -4.53 -0.30 -0.21
C ASN A 260 -5.96 -0.84 -0.14
N SER A 261 -6.15 -2.16 0.09
CA SER A 261 -7.49 -2.75 0.20
C SER A 261 -8.28 -2.21 1.39
N VAL A 262 -7.60 -1.89 2.49
CA VAL A 262 -8.21 -1.24 3.66
C VAL A 262 -8.62 0.18 3.31
N ALA A 263 -7.72 0.95 2.68
CA ALA A 263 -8.03 2.29 2.24
C ALA A 263 -9.24 2.33 1.30
N GLU A 264 -9.34 1.38 0.37
CA GLU A 264 -10.48 1.21 -0.54
C GLU A 264 -11.78 0.91 0.23
N ALA A 265 -11.78 -0.03 1.16
CA ALA A 265 -12.96 -0.38 1.94
C ALA A 265 -13.45 0.79 2.80
N VAL A 266 -12.54 1.41 3.55
CA VAL A 266 -12.87 2.54 4.42
C VAL A 266 -13.33 3.76 3.63
N SER A 267 -12.76 4.01 2.43
CA SER A 267 -13.12 5.19 1.62
C SER A 267 -14.59 5.23 1.19
N ILE A 268 -15.22 4.07 1.03
CA ILE A 268 -16.65 3.95 0.66
C ILE A 268 -17.55 3.70 1.88
N GLY A 269 -16.99 3.67 3.08
CA GLY A 269 -17.74 3.56 4.32
C GLY A 269 -18.03 2.13 4.77
N VAL A 270 -17.21 1.14 4.38
CA VAL A 270 -17.34 -0.24 4.91
C VAL A 270 -16.78 -0.30 6.33
N PRO A 271 -17.53 -0.81 7.32
CA PRO A 271 -17.00 -1.08 8.66
C PRO A 271 -15.77 -1.98 8.58
N THR A 272 -14.66 -1.56 9.16
CA THR A 272 -13.38 -2.21 8.91
C THR A 272 -12.67 -2.61 10.20
N LEU A 273 -12.27 -3.89 10.28
CA LEU A 273 -11.44 -4.47 11.32
C LEU A 273 -10.01 -4.65 10.81
N VAL A 274 -9.04 -4.12 11.53
CA VAL A 274 -7.61 -4.17 11.18
C VAL A 274 -6.74 -4.56 12.38
N THR A 275 -5.54 -4.99 12.09
CA THR A 275 -4.46 -5.15 13.09
C THR A 275 -3.63 -3.86 13.21
N PRO A 276 -2.80 -3.70 14.27
CA PRO A 276 -2.08 -2.47 14.56
C PRO A 276 -0.84 -2.26 13.65
N TYR A 277 -1.05 -2.04 12.35
CA TYR A 277 -0.04 -1.47 11.43
C TYR A 277 -0.34 0.02 11.17
N PRO A 278 0.55 0.80 10.55
CA PRO A 278 0.45 2.27 10.51
C PRO A 278 -0.91 2.83 10.10
N LEU A 279 -1.47 2.42 8.95
CA LEU A 279 -2.81 2.88 8.52
C LEU A 279 -3.90 2.44 9.52
N GLY A 280 -3.80 1.22 10.06
CA GLY A 280 -4.76 0.72 11.04
C GLY A 280 -4.81 1.58 12.31
N ARG A 281 -3.64 1.90 12.88
CA ARG A 281 -3.53 2.83 14.03
C ARG A 281 -4.03 4.23 13.70
N HIS A 282 -3.66 4.73 12.53
CA HIS A 282 -4.08 6.06 12.07
C HIS A 282 -5.61 6.17 11.99
N LEU A 283 -6.29 5.19 11.40
CA LEU A 283 -7.74 5.15 11.32
C LEU A 283 -8.38 4.96 12.70
N ALA A 284 -7.90 4.01 13.50
CA ALA A 284 -8.45 3.70 14.81
C ALA A 284 -8.33 4.88 15.78
N SER A 285 -7.21 5.63 15.77
CA SER A 285 -7.05 6.84 16.60
C SER A 285 -8.05 7.95 16.30
N ARG A 286 -8.72 7.88 15.14
CA ARG A 286 -9.78 8.80 14.69
C ARG A 286 -11.18 8.18 14.72
N GLY A 287 -11.30 7.00 15.35
CA GLY A 287 -12.56 6.24 15.40
C GLY A 287 -13.01 5.65 14.07
N GLY A 288 -12.13 5.60 13.06
CA GLY A 288 -12.44 5.21 11.70
C GLY A 288 -12.17 3.74 11.36
N ALA A 289 -11.71 2.93 12.31
CA ALA A 289 -11.57 1.49 12.18
C ALA A 289 -11.62 0.81 13.55
N ILE A 290 -12.04 -0.46 13.58
CA ILE A 290 -11.89 -1.34 14.74
C ILE A 290 -10.47 -1.90 14.66
N ILE A 291 -9.73 -1.85 15.76
CA ILE A 291 -8.38 -2.40 15.84
C ILE A 291 -8.35 -3.60 16.78
N ALA A 292 -7.68 -4.67 16.38
CA ALA A 292 -7.49 -5.87 17.18
C ALA A 292 -6.04 -6.35 17.10
N GLU A 293 -5.50 -6.83 18.23
CA GLU A 293 -4.20 -7.48 18.23
C GLU A 293 -4.20 -8.70 17.30
N PRO A 294 -3.04 -9.06 16.69
CA PRO A 294 -2.95 -10.15 15.73
C PRO A 294 -3.01 -11.53 16.41
N THR A 295 -4.08 -11.78 17.15
CA THR A 295 -4.43 -13.05 17.80
C THR A 295 -5.83 -13.50 17.38
N ALA A 296 -6.09 -14.81 17.42
CA ALA A 296 -7.39 -15.34 17.02
C ALA A 296 -8.52 -14.81 17.91
N ASP A 297 -8.30 -14.71 19.23
CA ASP A 297 -9.32 -14.26 20.18
C ASP A 297 -9.67 -12.78 20.00
N ALA A 298 -8.65 -11.91 19.85
CA ALA A 298 -8.87 -10.50 19.60
C ALA A 298 -9.58 -10.25 18.26
N LEU A 299 -9.23 -11.01 17.21
CA LEU A 299 -9.90 -10.94 15.91
C LEU A 299 -11.34 -11.47 15.99
N ALA A 300 -11.62 -12.51 16.77
CA ALA A 300 -12.99 -13.02 16.97
C ALA A 300 -13.88 -11.95 17.61
N ALA A 301 -13.41 -11.31 18.70
CA ALA A 301 -14.10 -10.19 19.33
C ALA A 301 -14.29 -9.00 18.36
N GLY A 302 -13.28 -8.69 17.55
CA GLY A 302 -13.34 -7.67 16.51
C GLY A 302 -14.37 -7.98 15.41
N LEU A 303 -14.46 -9.24 14.98
CA LEU A 303 -15.47 -9.68 13.99
C LEU A 303 -16.91 -9.55 14.53
N GLN A 304 -17.14 -9.87 15.80
CA GLN A 304 -18.43 -9.66 16.44
C GLN A 304 -18.76 -8.16 16.54
N ALA A 305 -17.75 -7.31 16.79
CA ALA A 305 -17.93 -5.86 16.84
C ALA A 305 -18.29 -5.22 15.48
N LEU A 306 -17.93 -5.87 14.34
CA LEU A 306 -18.34 -5.42 13.00
C LEU A 306 -19.85 -5.51 12.76
N SER A 307 -20.56 -6.38 13.46
CA SER A 307 -22.01 -6.56 13.34
C SER A 307 -22.80 -5.66 14.32
N ALA A 308 -22.14 -4.94 15.21
CA ALA A 308 -22.79 -4.08 16.19
C ALA A 308 -23.25 -2.76 15.57
N GLN A 309 -24.26 -2.12 16.20
CA GLN A 309 -24.78 -0.80 15.77
C GLN A 309 -23.67 0.25 15.64
N ARG A 310 -22.61 0.16 16.45
CA ARG A 310 -21.44 1.04 16.41
C ARG A 310 -20.63 0.93 15.10
N ALA A 311 -20.78 -0.15 14.32
CA ALA A 311 -20.03 -0.33 13.10
C ALA A 311 -20.31 0.75 12.05
N ALA A 312 -21.55 1.23 11.96
CA ALA A 312 -21.92 2.32 11.04
C ALA A 312 -21.26 3.66 11.42
N GLU A 313 -21.10 3.96 12.71
CA GLU A 313 -20.40 5.16 13.19
C GLU A 313 -18.92 5.11 12.86
N VAL A 314 -18.27 3.96 13.08
CA VAL A 314 -16.87 3.71 12.73
C VAL A 314 -16.67 3.86 11.22
N ALA A 315 -17.55 3.29 10.41
CA ALA A 315 -17.50 3.38 8.96
C ALA A 315 -17.61 4.84 8.47
N ALA A 316 -18.55 5.61 9.01
CA ALA A 316 -18.74 7.02 8.68
C ALA A 316 -17.53 7.87 9.08
N ALA A 317 -16.96 7.62 10.27
CA ALA A 317 -15.75 8.30 10.74
C ALA A 317 -14.55 7.98 9.82
N GLY A 318 -14.36 6.71 9.46
CA GLY A 318 -13.30 6.27 8.55
C GLY A 318 -13.40 6.93 7.17
N ALA A 319 -14.59 6.94 6.58
CA ALA A 319 -14.82 7.59 5.28
C ALA A 319 -14.54 9.10 5.32
N ARG A 320 -14.82 9.79 6.44
CA ARG A 320 -14.44 11.21 6.61
C ARG A 320 -12.93 11.39 6.64
N VAL A 321 -12.22 10.56 7.41
CA VAL A 321 -10.74 10.60 7.48
C VAL A 321 -10.14 10.37 6.10
N MET A 322 -10.61 9.37 5.37
CA MET A 322 -10.10 9.06 4.02
C MET A 322 -10.29 10.23 3.05
N ARG A 323 -11.45 10.88 3.06
CA ARG A 323 -11.70 12.06 2.20
C ARG A 323 -10.85 13.25 2.58
N ALA A 324 -10.69 13.53 3.86
CA ALA A 324 -9.99 14.72 4.33
C ALA A 324 -8.47 14.60 4.18
N GLU A 325 -7.90 13.44 4.50
CA GLU A 325 -6.46 13.28 4.66
C GLU A 325 -5.82 12.43 3.55
N MET A 326 -6.58 11.55 2.89
CA MET A 326 -6.07 10.56 1.94
C MET A 326 -6.75 10.59 0.57
N SER A 327 -7.44 11.68 0.19
CA SER A 327 -7.75 11.89 -1.22
C SER A 327 -6.46 12.18 -1.98
N TRP A 328 -6.36 11.74 -3.23
CA TRP A 328 -5.15 11.98 -4.03
C TRP A 328 -4.76 13.46 -4.08
N ASP A 329 -5.75 14.37 -4.17
CA ASP A 329 -5.48 15.80 -4.21
C ASP A 329 -4.99 16.37 -2.87
N ALA A 330 -5.50 15.87 -1.73
CA ALA A 330 -5.00 16.27 -0.42
C ALA A 330 -3.56 15.79 -0.21
N VAL A 331 -3.28 14.55 -0.60
CA VAL A 331 -1.94 13.95 -0.53
C VAL A 331 -0.97 14.72 -1.42
N ALA A 332 -1.35 15.04 -2.67
CA ALA A 332 -0.49 15.76 -3.60
C ALA A 332 -0.14 17.16 -3.10
N ARG A 333 -1.13 17.93 -2.63
CA ARG A 333 -0.87 19.26 -2.05
C ARG A 333 0.04 19.21 -0.84
N SER A 334 -0.21 18.27 0.08
CA SER A 334 0.65 18.10 1.26
C SER A 334 2.07 17.70 0.90
N TRP A 335 2.23 16.83 -0.08
CA TRP A 335 3.54 16.38 -0.54
C TRP A 335 4.32 17.52 -1.21
N LEU A 336 3.66 18.28 -2.12
CA LEU A 336 4.29 19.44 -2.78
C LEU A 336 4.75 20.48 -1.77
N ALA A 337 3.89 20.90 -0.85
CA ALA A 337 4.26 21.88 0.17
C ALA A 337 5.47 21.44 1.02
N GLN A 338 5.59 20.14 1.32
CA GLN A 338 6.75 19.63 2.05
C GLN A 338 8.01 19.55 1.18
N THR A 339 7.90 19.21 -0.09
CA THR A 339 9.06 19.11 -1.00
C THR A 339 9.56 20.47 -1.45
N GLU A 340 8.69 21.43 -1.74
CA GLU A 340 9.06 22.82 -2.05
C GLU A 340 9.81 23.49 -0.91
N ALA A 341 9.47 23.16 0.33
CA ALA A 341 10.18 23.67 1.49
C ALA A 341 11.60 23.08 1.66
N LEU A 342 11.94 22.03 0.92
CA LEU A 342 13.22 21.35 0.97
C LEU A 342 14.13 21.71 -0.22
N LEU A 343 13.58 22.19 -1.32
CA LEU A 343 14.30 22.64 -2.52
C LEU A 343 14.73 24.11 -2.42
#